data_a045c605d74535399e23fc2a3a3ac7b0
#
_entry.id   a045c605d74535399e23fc2a3a3ac7b0
#
_cell.length_a   1.000
_cell.length_b   1.000
_cell.length_c   1.000
_cell.angle_alpha   90.00
_cell.angle_beta   90.00
_cell.angle_gamma   90.00
#
_symmetry.space_group_name_H-M   'P 1'
#
loop_
_entity.id
_entity.type
_entity.pdbx_description
1 polymer ?
#
loop_
_entity_poly.entity_id
_entity_poly.type
_entity_poly.pdbx_seq_one_letter_code
_entity_poly.pdbx_strand_id
1 'polypeptide(L)'
;WQLLVNSLRVDFDCDIYKYTTDHGLVYTRYSDDILISSDKEIDKNEMTRIISDILSKKKGLNFKINNKKTKIITKKYERIIFGISISPVGTLSVSSKLKKEIEVKIYYLLNNREKLSMFSNMDEKNAILSLSGSLSYVLGIDPGYVTKLRGKYGNAIITKLLSNKEDL
;
A
#
# COMPACT_ATOMS: atom_id res chain seq x y z
N TRP A 1 -5.44 -17.26 -9.05
CA TRP A 1 -6.23 -16.30 -9.84
C TRP A 1 -5.39 -15.08 -10.27
N GLN A 2 -4.67 -14.41 -9.36
CA GLN A 2 -3.84 -13.23 -9.69
C GLN A 2 -2.74 -13.52 -10.72
N LEU A 3 -2.10 -14.68 -10.68
CA LEU A 3 -1.07 -15.07 -11.65
C LEU A 3 -1.64 -15.21 -13.07
N LEU A 4 -2.82 -15.83 -13.20
CA LEU A 4 -3.51 -15.96 -14.50
C LEU A 4 -3.92 -14.60 -15.07
N VAL A 5 -4.48 -13.74 -14.24
CA VAL A 5 -4.88 -12.37 -14.64
C VAL A 5 -3.66 -11.54 -15.05
N ASN A 6 -2.53 -11.69 -14.36
CA ASN A 6 -1.30 -10.99 -14.71
C ASN A 6 -0.70 -11.49 -16.05
N SER A 7 -0.70 -12.79 -16.31
CA SER A 7 -0.18 -13.33 -17.59
C SER A 7 -1.03 -12.91 -18.79
N LEU A 8 -2.34 -12.78 -18.64
CA LEU A 8 -3.24 -12.30 -19.68
C LEU A 8 -3.10 -10.80 -20.01
N ARG A 9 -2.37 -10.04 -19.17
CA ARG A 9 -2.20 -8.59 -19.32
C ARG A 9 -0.80 -8.19 -19.80
N VAL A 10 0.09 -9.12 -20.06
CA VAL A 10 1.47 -8.82 -20.51
C VAL A 10 1.47 -7.93 -21.75
N ASP A 11 0.67 -8.26 -22.76
CA ASP A 11 0.58 -7.45 -23.99
C ASP A 11 0.03 -6.05 -23.75
N PHE A 12 -0.90 -5.90 -22.80
CA PHE A 12 -1.43 -4.61 -22.39
C PHE A 12 -0.35 -3.79 -21.67
N ASP A 13 0.37 -4.41 -20.73
CA ASP A 13 1.44 -3.76 -20.00
C ASP A 13 2.57 -3.31 -20.95
N CYS A 14 2.93 -4.12 -21.97
CA CYS A 14 3.92 -3.75 -22.96
C CYS A 14 3.50 -2.52 -23.78
N ASP A 15 2.25 -2.46 -24.23
CA ASP A 15 1.76 -1.33 -25.03
C ASP A 15 1.70 -0.03 -24.22
N ILE A 16 1.21 -0.11 -22.98
CA ILE A 16 1.18 1.06 -22.07
C ILE A 16 2.61 1.49 -21.72
N TYR A 17 3.49 0.54 -21.39
CA TYR A 17 4.88 0.84 -21.07
C TYR A 17 5.59 1.55 -22.23
N LYS A 18 5.41 1.05 -23.45
CA LYS A 18 5.97 1.69 -24.64
C LYS A 18 5.44 3.12 -24.79
N TYR A 19 4.11 3.30 -24.74
CA TYR A 19 3.52 4.61 -24.86
C TYR A 19 4.06 5.57 -23.77
N THR A 20 4.09 5.14 -22.53
CA THR A 20 4.54 5.98 -21.41
C THR A 20 6.02 6.33 -21.53
N THR A 21 6.87 5.39 -21.93
CA THR A 21 8.30 5.62 -22.14
C THR A 21 8.54 6.64 -23.26
N ASP A 22 7.85 6.51 -24.39
CA ASP A 22 7.96 7.42 -25.53
C ASP A 22 7.54 8.87 -25.19
N HIS A 23 6.69 9.03 -24.15
CA HIS A 23 6.18 10.34 -23.70
C HIS A 23 6.84 10.86 -22.39
N GLY A 24 7.88 10.18 -21.89
CA GLY A 24 8.57 10.58 -20.65
C GLY A 24 7.71 10.43 -19.40
N LEU A 25 6.80 9.46 -19.40
CA LEU A 25 5.93 9.10 -18.29
C LEU A 25 6.45 7.81 -17.64
N VAL A 26 6.11 7.58 -16.37
CA VAL A 26 6.42 6.34 -15.66
C VAL A 26 5.15 5.55 -15.42
N TYR A 27 5.13 4.32 -15.87
CA TYR A 27 4.03 3.37 -15.70
C TYR A 27 4.30 2.38 -14.58
N THR A 28 3.32 2.16 -13.73
CA THR A 28 3.33 1.11 -12.71
C THR A 28 1.93 0.53 -12.60
N ARG A 29 1.83 -0.80 -12.48
CA ARG A 29 0.56 -1.49 -12.24
C ARG A 29 0.67 -2.40 -11.02
N TYR A 30 -0.34 -2.35 -10.18
CA TYR A 30 -0.54 -3.30 -9.10
C TYR A 30 -1.93 -3.91 -9.22
N SER A 31 -2.00 -5.20 -9.60
CA SER A 31 -3.26 -5.90 -9.88
C SER A 31 -4.10 -5.14 -10.93
N ASP A 32 -5.23 -4.56 -10.51
CA ASP A 32 -6.16 -3.82 -11.36
C ASP A 32 -5.89 -2.31 -11.38
N ASP A 33 -5.05 -1.83 -10.47
CA ASP A 33 -4.76 -0.42 -10.32
C ASP A 33 -3.58 -0.01 -11.22
N ILE A 34 -3.79 1.00 -12.05
CA ILE A 34 -2.80 1.62 -12.92
C ILE A 34 -2.37 2.95 -12.33
N LEU A 35 -1.07 3.16 -12.21
CA LEU A 35 -0.47 4.41 -11.82
C LEU A 35 0.42 4.93 -12.94
N ILE A 36 0.14 6.16 -13.39
CA ILE A 36 1.01 6.89 -14.34
C ILE A 36 1.50 8.15 -13.63
N SER A 37 2.80 8.34 -13.60
CA SER A 37 3.42 9.50 -12.97
C SER A 37 4.31 10.24 -13.94
N SER A 38 4.44 11.56 -13.72
CA SER A 38 5.23 12.48 -14.51
C SER A 38 5.67 13.66 -13.65
N ASP A 39 6.75 14.30 -14.06
CA ASP A 39 7.15 15.61 -13.54
C ASP A 39 6.42 16.77 -14.24
N LYS A 40 5.75 16.48 -15.36
CA LYS A 40 4.90 17.40 -16.10
C LYS A 40 3.43 17.20 -15.78
N GLU A 41 2.61 18.17 -16.10
CA GLU A 41 1.16 18.06 -15.96
C GLU A 41 0.60 16.98 -16.90
N ILE A 42 -0.32 16.17 -16.39
CA ILE A 42 -0.99 15.09 -17.13
C ILE A 42 -2.46 15.48 -17.30
N ASP A 43 -2.97 15.51 -18.54
CA ASP A 43 -4.40 15.60 -18.78
C ASP A 43 -5.07 14.25 -18.49
N LYS A 44 -5.97 14.26 -17.50
CA LYS A 44 -6.72 13.07 -17.09
C LYS A 44 -7.56 12.47 -18.22
N ASN A 45 -8.24 13.33 -18.99
CA ASN A 45 -9.18 12.88 -20.00
C ASN A 45 -8.44 12.26 -21.18
N GLU A 46 -7.37 12.91 -21.61
CA GLU A 46 -6.51 12.40 -22.67
C GLU A 46 -5.89 11.06 -22.26
N MET A 47 -5.31 10.96 -21.06
CA MET A 47 -4.71 9.73 -20.57
C MET A 47 -5.73 8.60 -20.43
N THR A 48 -6.92 8.90 -19.92
CA THR A 48 -8.00 7.91 -19.80
C THR A 48 -8.42 7.41 -21.20
N ARG A 49 -8.51 8.27 -22.20
CA ARG A 49 -8.83 7.91 -23.57
C ARG A 49 -7.76 6.97 -24.15
N ILE A 50 -6.49 7.33 -24.03
CA ILE A 50 -5.37 6.54 -24.55
C ILE A 50 -5.35 5.13 -23.94
N ILE A 51 -5.49 5.02 -22.62
CA ILE A 51 -5.53 3.71 -21.93
C ILE A 51 -6.76 2.89 -22.41
N SER A 52 -7.92 3.55 -22.56
CA SER A 52 -9.13 2.88 -23.07
C SER A 52 -8.94 2.38 -24.49
N ASP A 53 -8.30 3.13 -25.35
CA ASP A 53 -8.00 2.75 -26.73
C ASP A 53 -7.05 1.55 -26.81
N ILE A 54 -6.02 1.52 -25.94
CA ILE A 54 -5.11 0.37 -25.85
C ILE A 54 -5.86 -0.87 -25.33
N LEU A 55 -6.71 -0.73 -24.30
CA LEU A 55 -7.53 -1.82 -23.77
C LEU A 55 -8.49 -2.38 -24.83
N SER A 56 -9.12 -1.53 -25.65
CA SER A 56 -10.09 -1.93 -26.65
C SER A 56 -9.51 -2.79 -27.80
N LYS A 57 -8.20 -2.62 -28.06
CA LYS A 57 -7.48 -3.39 -29.09
C LYS A 57 -7.18 -4.83 -28.64
N LYS A 58 -7.34 -5.15 -27.37
CA LYS A 58 -7.04 -6.48 -26.81
C LYS A 58 -8.26 -7.38 -26.91
N LYS A 59 -8.24 -8.31 -27.87
CA LYS A 59 -9.32 -9.29 -28.07
C LYS A 59 -9.48 -10.19 -26.82
N GLY A 60 -10.73 -10.43 -26.43
CA GLY A 60 -11.06 -11.33 -25.31
C GLY A 60 -10.99 -10.72 -23.91
N LEU A 61 -10.56 -9.47 -23.76
CA LEU A 61 -10.52 -8.78 -22.48
C LEU A 61 -11.56 -7.64 -22.45
N ASN A 62 -12.66 -7.85 -21.70
CA ASN A 62 -13.71 -6.84 -21.50
C ASN A 62 -13.38 -5.89 -20.34
N PHE A 63 -12.14 -5.40 -20.27
CA PHE A 63 -11.74 -4.45 -19.23
C PHE A 63 -12.19 -3.03 -19.59
N LYS A 64 -12.69 -2.31 -18.58
CA LYS A 64 -13.08 -0.90 -18.70
C LYS A 64 -12.45 -0.09 -17.57
N ILE A 65 -12.03 1.14 -17.89
CA ILE A 65 -11.54 2.07 -16.88
C ILE A 65 -12.72 2.52 -16.00
N ASN A 66 -12.53 2.48 -14.70
CA ASN A 66 -13.49 3.03 -13.75
C ASN A 66 -13.25 4.53 -13.57
N ASN A 67 -13.92 5.36 -14.38
CA ASN A 67 -13.79 6.81 -14.36
C ASN A 67 -14.11 7.44 -12.99
N LYS A 68 -14.98 6.82 -12.18
CA LYS A 68 -15.30 7.30 -10.83
C LYS A 68 -14.12 7.14 -9.86
N LYS A 69 -13.27 6.14 -10.06
CA LYS A 69 -12.07 5.89 -9.26
C LYS A 69 -10.83 6.58 -9.83
N THR A 70 -10.84 6.95 -11.12
CA THR A 70 -9.71 7.61 -11.79
C THR A 70 -9.58 9.05 -11.30
N LYS A 71 -8.42 9.40 -10.78
CA LYS A 71 -8.13 10.72 -10.20
C LYS A 71 -6.72 11.20 -10.53
N ILE A 72 -6.54 12.52 -10.57
CA ILE A 72 -5.23 13.17 -10.58
C ILE A 72 -4.80 13.41 -9.13
N ILE A 73 -3.54 13.12 -8.84
CA ILE A 73 -2.93 13.32 -7.52
C ILE A 73 -1.68 14.17 -7.72
N THR A 74 -1.64 15.35 -7.10
CA THR A 74 -0.52 16.30 -7.25
C THR A 74 0.45 16.24 -6.07
N LYS A 75 1.71 16.65 -6.28
CA LYS A 75 2.75 16.75 -5.23
C LYS A 75 2.43 17.81 -4.16
N LYS A 76 1.47 18.69 -4.40
CA LYS A 76 1.12 19.81 -3.48
C LYS A 76 0.58 19.32 -2.13
N TYR A 77 -0.09 18.17 -2.13
CA TYR A 77 -0.73 17.60 -0.95
C TYR A 77 -0.20 16.22 -0.64
N GLU A 78 -0.50 15.73 0.57
CA GLU A 78 -0.29 14.33 0.93
C GLU A 78 -1.04 13.42 -0.05
N ARG A 79 -0.34 12.40 -0.54
CA ARG A 79 -0.85 11.43 -1.51
C ARG A 79 -0.98 10.08 -0.84
N ILE A 80 -2.10 9.40 -1.07
CA ILE A 80 -2.26 8.02 -0.61
C ILE A 80 -2.26 7.12 -1.84
N ILE A 81 -1.25 6.27 -1.97
CA ILE A 81 -1.07 5.33 -3.08
C ILE A 81 -0.90 3.94 -2.47
N PHE A 82 -1.77 3.00 -2.83
CA PHE A 82 -1.78 1.63 -2.29
C PHE A 82 -1.77 1.56 -0.75
N GLY A 83 -2.43 2.52 -0.09
CA GLY A 83 -2.48 2.59 1.38
C GLY A 83 -1.26 3.23 2.04
N ILE A 84 -0.23 3.59 1.24
CA ILE A 84 0.96 4.30 1.72
C ILE A 84 0.74 5.81 1.54
N SER A 85 0.99 6.56 2.59
CA SER A 85 0.98 8.02 2.56
C SER A 85 2.34 8.53 2.10
N ILE A 86 2.33 9.44 1.13
CA ILE A 86 3.51 10.10 0.58
C ILE A 86 3.36 11.60 0.81
N SER A 87 4.23 12.17 1.64
CA SER A 87 4.23 13.62 1.90
C SER A 87 4.62 14.43 0.66
N PRO A 88 4.39 15.76 0.62
CA PRO A 88 4.85 16.61 -0.47
C PRO A 88 6.36 16.53 -0.74
N VAL A 89 7.15 16.28 0.30
CA VAL A 89 8.62 16.12 0.21
C VAL A 89 9.08 14.68 -0.09
N GLY A 90 8.14 13.75 -0.34
CA GLY A 90 8.45 12.38 -0.72
C GLY A 90 8.64 11.41 0.44
N THR A 91 8.44 11.82 1.70
CA THR A 91 8.56 10.90 2.85
C THR A 91 7.40 9.93 2.87
N LEU A 92 7.72 8.64 2.98
CA LEU A 92 6.73 7.58 3.10
C LEU A 92 6.26 7.41 4.54
N SER A 93 4.99 7.12 4.71
CA SER A 93 4.39 6.82 6.01
C SER A 93 3.19 5.89 5.84
N VAL A 94 2.79 5.24 6.92
CA VAL A 94 1.54 4.47 6.96
C VAL A 94 0.40 5.34 7.49
N SER A 95 -0.85 4.93 7.21
CA SER A 95 -2.02 5.70 7.63
C SER A 95 -2.08 5.89 9.15
N SER A 96 -2.59 7.04 9.59
CA SER A 96 -2.82 7.33 11.01
C SER A 96 -3.74 6.30 11.69
N LYS A 97 -4.66 5.69 10.92
CA LYS A 97 -5.52 4.61 11.42
C LYS A 97 -4.70 3.39 11.80
N LEU A 98 -3.77 2.95 10.93
CA LEU A 98 -2.91 1.80 11.22
C LEU A 98 -1.98 2.09 12.40
N LYS A 99 -1.41 3.30 12.49
CA LYS A 99 -0.59 3.73 13.63
C LYS A 99 -1.35 3.61 14.95
N LYS A 100 -2.57 4.14 15.00
CA LYS A 100 -3.43 4.04 16.20
C LYS A 100 -3.77 2.59 16.54
N GLU A 101 -4.11 1.78 15.54
CA GLU A 101 -4.41 0.36 15.75
C GLU A 101 -3.23 -0.39 16.36
N ILE A 102 -2.02 -0.18 15.85
CA ILE A 102 -0.79 -0.77 16.38
C ILE A 102 -0.57 -0.33 17.84
N GLU A 103 -0.70 0.95 18.14
CA GLU A 103 -0.52 1.46 19.50
C GLU A 103 -1.54 0.87 20.47
N VAL A 104 -2.79 0.74 20.08
CA VAL A 104 -3.84 0.10 20.89
C VAL A 104 -3.53 -1.38 21.13
N LYS A 105 -3.11 -2.09 20.11
CA LYS A 105 -2.74 -3.51 20.23
C LYS A 105 -1.53 -3.69 21.16
N ILE A 106 -0.49 -2.86 21.04
CA ILE A 106 0.67 -2.90 21.95
C ILE A 106 0.23 -2.60 23.38
N TYR A 107 -0.62 -1.58 23.58
CA TYR A 107 -1.14 -1.25 24.90
C TYR A 107 -1.91 -2.42 25.53
N TYR A 108 -2.78 -3.10 24.78
CA TYR A 108 -3.50 -4.27 25.28
C TYR A 108 -2.57 -5.46 25.52
N LEU A 109 -1.60 -5.71 24.67
CA LEU A 109 -0.60 -6.75 24.87
C LEU A 109 0.11 -6.61 26.23
N LEU A 110 0.44 -5.37 26.60
CA LEU A 110 1.17 -5.08 27.84
C LEU A 110 0.27 -5.06 29.11
N ASN A 111 -1.00 -4.72 28.96
CA ASN A 111 -1.87 -4.45 30.13
C ASN A 111 -3.03 -5.45 30.27
N ASN A 112 -3.53 -6.00 29.17
CA ASN A 112 -4.70 -6.91 29.20
C ASN A 112 -4.81 -7.71 27.90
N ARG A 113 -4.23 -8.90 27.87
CA ARG A 113 -4.18 -9.77 26.69
C ARG A 113 -5.56 -10.25 26.22
N GLU A 114 -6.51 -10.42 27.14
CA GLU A 114 -7.90 -10.74 26.77
C GLU A 114 -8.52 -9.64 25.90
N LYS A 115 -8.29 -8.37 26.26
CA LYS A 115 -8.72 -7.23 25.43
C LYS A 115 -8.01 -7.18 24.08
N LEU A 116 -6.76 -7.64 23.98
CA LEU A 116 -6.08 -7.76 22.70
C LEU A 116 -6.81 -8.73 21.77
N SER A 117 -7.19 -9.91 22.28
CA SER A 117 -7.94 -10.94 21.55
C SER A 117 -9.30 -10.41 21.10
N MET A 118 -10.05 -9.77 22.01
CA MET A 118 -11.36 -9.16 21.70
C MET A 118 -11.24 -8.05 20.64
N PHE A 119 -10.28 -7.13 20.78
CA PHE A 119 -10.07 -6.03 19.86
C PHE A 119 -9.67 -6.51 18.48
N SER A 120 -8.87 -7.57 18.40
CA SER A 120 -8.39 -8.17 17.14
C SER A 120 -9.41 -9.13 16.52
N ASN A 121 -10.45 -9.54 17.26
CA ASN A 121 -11.38 -10.62 16.92
C ASN A 121 -10.65 -11.92 16.55
N MET A 122 -9.63 -12.27 17.31
CA MET A 122 -8.74 -13.43 17.12
C MET A 122 -8.35 -14.00 18.47
N ASP A 123 -7.89 -15.26 18.51
CA ASP A 123 -7.19 -15.75 19.68
C ASP A 123 -5.89 -14.99 19.93
N GLU A 124 -5.33 -15.11 21.14
CA GLU A 124 -4.16 -14.35 21.57
C GLU A 124 -2.95 -14.54 20.65
N LYS A 125 -2.65 -15.77 20.26
CA LYS A 125 -1.51 -16.12 19.40
C LYS A 125 -1.64 -15.43 18.03
N ASN A 126 -2.81 -15.52 17.41
CA ASN A 126 -3.07 -14.90 16.12
C ASN A 126 -3.11 -13.38 16.20
N ALA A 127 -3.61 -12.80 17.30
CA ALA A 127 -3.59 -11.35 17.54
C ALA A 127 -2.15 -10.82 17.65
N ILE A 128 -1.26 -11.53 18.33
CA ILE A 128 0.18 -11.21 18.42
C ILE A 128 0.85 -11.33 17.06
N LEU A 129 0.61 -12.40 16.31
CA LEU A 129 1.14 -12.59 14.95
C LEU A 129 0.67 -11.47 14.00
N SER A 130 -0.60 -11.09 14.08
CA SER A 130 -1.15 -9.96 13.31
C SER A 130 -0.47 -8.63 13.64
N LEU A 131 -0.19 -8.39 14.93
CA LEU A 131 0.55 -7.21 15.39
C LEU A 131 2.00 -7.22 14.89
N SER A 132 2.69 -8.36 14.97
CA SER A 132 4.05 -8.57 14.47
C SER A 132 4.12 -8.30 12.96
N GLY A 133 3.19 -8.85 12.18
CA GLY A 133 3.09 -8.60 10.74
C GLY A 133 2.86 -7.12 10.42
N SER A 134 1.98 -6.45 11.18
CA SER A 134 1.73 -5.01 11.03
C SER A 134 2.98 -4.17 11.35
N LEU A 135 3.73 -4.52 12.39
CA LEU A 135 4.98 -3.85 12.75
C LEU A 135 6.07 -4.06 11.69
N SER A 136 6.21 -5.27 11.16
CA SER A 136 7.15 -5.60 10.09
C SER A 136 6.83 -4.82 8.81
N TYR A 137 5.55 -4.73 8.45
CA TYR A 137 5.09 -3.91 7.33
C TYR A 137 5.44 -2.43 7.54
N VAL A 138 5.16 -1.90 8.72
CA VAL A 138 5.47 -0.50 9.06
C VAL A 138 6.97 -0.24 9.08
N LEU A 139 7.78 -1.18 9.56
CA LEU A 139 9.23 -1.06 9.56
C LEU A 139 9.78 -0.87 8.14
N GLY A 140 9.22 -1.56 7.15
CA GLY A 140 9.62 -1.42 5.74
C GLY A 140 9.23 -0.08 5.10
N ILE A 141 8.22 0.62 5.64
CA ILE A 141 7.71 1.87 5.05
C ILE A 141 8.12 3.10 5.86
N ASP A 142 7.97 3.06 7.19
CA ASP A 142 8.15 4.16 8.13
C ASP A 142 9.01 3.70 9.33
N PRO A 143 10.32 3.42 9.12
CA PRO A 143 11.19 2.97 10.19
C PRO A 143 11.32 4.00 11.32
N GLY A 144 11.14 5.29 11.02
CA GLY A 144 11.15 6.36 12.02
C GLY A 144 10.00 6.24 13.01
N TYR A 145 8.82 5.77 12.57
CA TYR A 145 7.71 5.50 13.47
C TYR A 145 7.98 4.28 14.37
N VAL A 146 8.61 3.22 13.87
CA VAL A 146 9.01 2.07 14.70
C VAL A 146 10.03 2.49 15.76
N THR A 147 10.96 3.39 15.42
CA THR A 147 11.89 3.97 16.42
C THR A 147 11.14 4.74 17.51
N LYS A 148 10.09 5.51 17.18
CA LYS A 148 9.22 6.15 18.18
C LYS A 148 8.52 5.14 19.07
N LEU A 149 8.02 4.03 18.52
CA LEU A 149 7.40 2.96 19.30
C LEU A 149 8.40 2.30 20.26
N ARG A 150 9.65 2.09 19.85
CA ARG A 150 10.72 1.60 20.73
C ARG A 150 10.98 2.54 21.91
N GLY A 151 11.00 3.85 21.67
CA GLY A 151 11.13 4.84 22.73
C GLY A 151 9.91 4.86 23.68
N LYS A 152 8.71 4.66 23.17
CA LYS A 152 7.46 4.71 23.95
C LYS A 152 7.18 3.45 24.76
N TYR A 153 7.40 2.27 24.18
CA TYR A 153 6.99 0.97 24.75
C TYR A 153 8.19 0.10 25.18
N GLY A 154 9.40 0.53 24.89
CA GLY A 154 10.63 -0.21 25.17
C GLY A 154 11.16 -1.00 23.98
N ASN A 155 12.50 -0.98 23.84
CA ASN A 155 13.16 -1.64 22.71
C ASN A 155 12.97 -3.16 22.73
N ALA A 156 13.01 -3.78 23.91
CA ALA A 156 12.91 -5.22 24.06
C ALA A 156 11.60 -5.78 23.51
N ILE A 157 10.44 -5.16 23.85
CA ILE A 157 9.13 -5.63 23.40
C ILE A 157 8.96 -5.47 21.89
N ILE A 158 9.37 -4.32 21.32
CA ILE A 158 9.25 -4.09 19.87
C ILE A 158 10.18 -5.03 19.09
N THR A 159 11.39 -5.28 19.58
CA THR A 159 12.31 -6.24 18.96
C THR A 159 11.76 -7.66 19.01
N LYS A 160 11.18 -8.07 20.14
CA LYS A 160 10.56 -9.39 20.32
C LYS A 160 9.37 -9.59 19.36
N LEU A 161 8.51 -8.57 19.23
CA LEU A 161 7.41 -8.57 18.25
C LEU A 161 7.91 -8.70 16.81
N LEU A 162 8.97 -7.96 16.44
CA LEU A 162 9.54 -8.01 15.09
C LEU A 162 10.26 -9.32 14.77
N SER A 163 10.80 -10.01 15.76
CA SER A 163 11.52 -11.29 15.57
C SER A 163 10.59 -12.51 15.46
N ASN A 164 9.26 -12.35 15.60
CA ASN A 164 8.28 -13.44 15.59
C ASN A 164 8.64 -14.61 16.53
N LYS A 165 9.38 -14.34 17.63
CA LYS A 165 9.71 -15.39 18.60
C LYS A 165 8.45 -15.78 19.36
N GLU A 166 8.15 -17.08 19.39
CA GLU A 166 6.93 -17.67 19.98
C GLU A 166 6.80 -17.46 21.51
N ASP A 167 7.84 -16.90 22.16
CA ASP A 167 7.90 -16.72 23.62
C ASP A 167 7.45 -15.30 24.07
N LEU A 168 6.35 -14.81 23.56
CA LEU A 168 5.71 -13.54 24.01
C LEU A 168 4.74 -13.77 25.16
#